data_1f034e81efaf7b714621edae7cc1265d
#
_entry.id   1f034e81efaf7b714621edae7cc1265d
#
_cell.length_a   1.000
_cell.length_b   1.000
_cell.length_c   1.000
_cell.angle_alpha   90.00
_cell.angle_beta   90.00
_cell.angle_gamma   90.00
#
_symmetry.space_group_name_H-M   'P 1'
#
loop_
_entity.id
_entity.type
_entity.pdbx_description
1 polymer ?
#
loop_
_entity_poly.entity_id
_entity_poly.type
_entity_poly.pdbx_seq_one_letter_code
_entity_poly.pdbx_strand_id
1 'polypeptide(L)'
;MLEVGNVVINADVEDIITLIQEETDYCYDMSELDNDIMVTCPFHKGGMENKPSLGVNKDTGVYHCFTCGEKGTLIDLVSYTLDISPQQVVRKLAGEYIYSSGRRTLDIDLTPKREETFINKTTIQTYIQNNTKSLNYLQSRGVVNVENLFPIGYNTTNNSIILYIQDLKGQVIYGKERSISTKRFYNTANIKKSDYLFGAYQVAKFWDRKAPIWICESEIDALTCWSRGQYAVAIGGSHISNRQLAILKYLGVKVLVNGLDKDEAGKQGWETINLFSTGMLLYDTIFPVDKKDINDLTKDEFYRIKFLT
;
A
#
# COMPACT_ATOMS: atom_id res chain seq x y z
N MET A 1 12.08 -15.88 -1.00
CA MET A 1 11.14 -14.72 -1.03
C MET A 1 11.33 -14.05 -2.39
N LEU A 2 10.34 -14.16 -3.25
CA LEU A 2 10.42 -13.76 -4.65
C LEU A 2 9.74 -12.40 -4.83
N GLU A 3 10.41 -11.46 -5.50
CA GLU A 3 9.84 -10.16 -5.87
C GLU A 3 9.53 -10.18 -7.38
N VAL A 4 8.25 -10.22 -7.74
CA VAL A 4 7.80 -10.24 -9.13
C VAL A 4 7.01 -8.97 -9.41
N GLY A 5 7.63 -8.03 -10.12
CA GLY A 5 7.10 -6.68 -10.27
C GLY A 5 7.03 -5.95 -8.92
N ASN A 6 5.84 -5.52 -8.51
CA ASN A 6 5.61 -4.86 -7.21
C ASN A 6 5.07 -5.82 -6.13
N VAL A 7 5.07 -7.14 -6.40
CA VAL A 7 4.51 -8.16 -5.51
C VAL A 7 5.63 -8.96 -4.89
N VAL A 8 5.65 -9.02 -3.56
CA VAL A 8 6.55 -9.90 -2.81
C VAL A 8 5.76 -11.18 -2.47
N ILE A 9 6.18 -12.31 -3.04
CA ILE A 9 5.62 -13.63 -2.79
C ILE A 9 6.53 -14.31 -1.77
N ASN A 10 5.96 -14.77 -0.65
CA ASN A 10 6.71 -15.48 0.38
C ASN A 10 6.82 -16.99 0.04
N ALA A 11 7.18 -17.27 -1.18
CA ALA A 11 7.48 -18.57 -1.71
C ALA A 11 8.74 -18.49 -2.57
N ASP A 12 9.39 -19.58 -2.84
CA ASP A 12 10.42 -19.65 -3.87
C ASP A 12 9.81 -20.09 -5.22
N VAL A 13 10.62 -20.06 -6.25
CA VAL A 13 10.18 -20.41 -7.61
C VAL A 13 9.79 -21.87 -7.69
N GLU A 14 10.48 -22.74 -6.96
CA GLU A 14 10.23 -24.19 -6.92
C GLU A 14 8.86 -24.50 -6.32
N ASP A 15 8.50 -23.84 -5.21
CA ASP A 15 7.19 -23.99 -4.59
C ASP A 15 6.05 -23.63 -5.55
N ILE A 16 6.23 -22.53 -6.31
CA ILE A 16 5.21 -22.07 -7.26
C ILE A 16 5.10 -22.99 -8.47
N ILE A 17 6.21 -23.52 -8.97
CA ILE A 17 6.19 -24.52 -10.06
C ILE A 17 5.53 -25.81 -9.59
N THR A 18 5.82 -26.26 -8.37
CA THR A 18 5.17 -27.44 -7.76
C THR A 18 3.66 -27.22 -7.63
N LEU A 19 3.21 -26.04 -7.20
CA LEU A 19 1.80 -25.69 -7.14
C LEU A 19 1.12 -25.81 -8.52
N ILE A 20 1.78 -25.33 -9.59
CA ILE A 20 1.25 -25.46 -10.95
C ILE A 20 1.12 -26.95 -11.34
N GLN A 21 2.11 -27.77 -10.98
CA GLN A 21 2.08 -29.22 -11.26
C GLN A 21 0.94 -29.93 -10.53
N GLU A 22 0.65 -29.51 -9.28
CA GLU A 22 -0.43 -30.13 -8.49
C GLU A 22 -1.82 -29.74 -9.00
N GLU A 23 -1.96 -28.58 -9.63
CA GLU A 23 -3.25 -28.05 -10.07
C GLU A 23 -3.53 -28.25 -11.56
N THR A 24 -2.55 -28.69 -12.32
CA THR A 24 -2.67 -28.87 -13.78
C THR A 24 -2.16 -30.25 -14.20
N ASP A 25 -2.64 -30.74 -15.34
CA ASP A 25 -2.09 -31.94 -15.98
C ASP A 25 -0.73 -31.66 -16.67
N TYR A 26 -0.16 -30.49 -16.47
CA TYR A 26 1.15 -30.11 -17.00
C TYR A 26 2.24 -30.90 -16.27
N CYS A 27 2.96 -31.72 -17.00
CA CYS A 27 4.12 -32.46 -16.48
C CYS A 27 5.36 -31.57 -16.69
N TYR A 28 5.77 -30.84 -15.66
CA TYR A 28 7.05 -30.14 -15.70
C TYR A 28 8.16 -31.10 -15.27
N ASP A 29 9.01 -31.51 -16.23
CA ASP A 29 10.30 -32.07 -15.88
C ASP A 29 11.19 -30.94 -15.36
N MET A 30 11.46 -30.96 -14.07
CA MET A 30 12.35 -29.96 -13.43
C MET A 30 13.80 -30.46 -13.46
N SER A 31 14.70 -29.60 -13.90
CA SER A 31 16.14 -29.76 -13.71
C SER A 31 16.75 -28.41 -13.36
N GLU A 32 17.85 -28.42 -12.65
CA GLU A 32 18.58 -27.20 -12.31
C GLU A 32 19.67 -26.91 -13.33
N LEU A 33 19.78 -25.67 -13.74
CA LEU A 33 20.88 -25.16 -14.57
C LEU A 33 21.30 -23.81 -14.00
N ASP A 34 22.46 -23.78 -13.35
CA ASP A 34 22.99 -22.59 -12.66
C ASP A 34 21.95 -21.96 -11.69
N ASN A 35 21.50 -20.74 -11.98
CA ASN A 35 20.50 -20.02 -11.19
C ASN A 35 19.06 -20.14 -11.75
N ASP A 36 18.87 -21.02 -12.72
CA ASP A 36 17.57 -21.25 -13.36
C ASP A 36 17.01 -22.62 -13.06
N ILE A 37 15.71 -22.73 -12.92
CA ILE A 37 14.97 -23.99 -12.92
C ILE A 37 14.49 -24.20 -14.35
N MET A 38 14.94 -25.30 -14.95
CA MET A 38 14.51 -25.69 -16.28
C MET A 38 13.23 -26.51 -16.19
N VAL A 39 12.20 -26.09 -16.90
CA VAL A 39 10.89 -26.76 -16.96
C VAL A 39 10.43 -26.92 -18.41
N THR A 40 9.50 -27.84 -18.66
CA THR A 40 8.86 -27.94 -19.98
C THR A 40 8.09 -26.67 -20.30
N CYS A 41 8.19 -26.20 -21.52
CA CYS A 41 7.56 -24.95 -21.92
C CYS A 41 6.06 -25.16 -22.24
N PRO A 42 5.13 -24.48 -21.56
CA PRO A 42 3.71 -24.61 -21.85
C PRO A 42 3.26 -23.90 -23.14
N PHE A 43 4.06 -22.98 -23.66
CA PHE A 43 3.68 -22.10 -24.77
C PHE A 43 3.85 -22.71 -26.16
N HIS A 44 4.53 -23.82 -26.29
CA HIS A 44 4.65 -24.53 -27.56
C HIS A 44 4.46 -26.03 -27.41
N LYS A 45 4.12 -26.70 -28.51
CA LYS A 45 3.84 -28.16 -28.58
C LYS A 45 2.85 -28.66 -27.51
N GLY A 46 1.95 -27.78 -27.03
CA GLY A 46 0.99 -28.16 -25.99
C GLY A 46 1.64 -28.56 -24.66
N GLY A 47 2.85 -28.07 -24.37
CA GLY A 47 3.61 -28.43 -23.17
C GLY A 47 4.26 -29.81 -23.22
N MET A 48 4.21 -30.50 -24.37
CA MET A 48 4.80 -31.83 -24.56
C MET A 48 6.12 -31.70 -25.31
N GLU A 49 7.21 -31.74 -24.60
CA GLU A 49 8.57 -31.76 -25.13
C GLU A 49 9.43 -32.80 -24.41
N ASN A 50 10.42 -33.36 -25.12
CA ASN A 50 11.26 -34.42 -24.57
C ASN A 50 12.37 -33.92 -23.62
N LYS A 51 12.62 -32.62 -23.58
CA LYS A 51 13.61 -31.98 -22.71
C LYS A 51 13.10 -30.61 -22.31
N PRO A 52 13.24 -30.20 -21.02
CA PRO A 52 12.89 -28.86 -20.56
C PRO A 52 13.61 -27.79 -21.35
N SER A 53 12.89 -26.79 -21.82
CA SER A 53 13.43 -25.69 -22.62
C SER A 53 13.11 -24.30 -22.10
N LEU A 54 12.33 -24.20 -21.03
CA LEU A 54 11.99 -22.93 -20.39
C LEU A 54 12.76 -22.80 -19.09
N GLY A 55 13.68 -21.83 -19.03
CA GLY A 55 14.40 -21.47 -17.80
C GLY A 55 13.64 -20.43 -17.00
N VAL A 56 13.45 -20.67 -15.70
CA VAL A 56 12.87 -19.73 -14.74
C VAL A 56 13.92 -19.35 -13.71
N ASN A 57 14.26 -18.09 -13.64
CA ASN A 57 15.30 -17.59 -12.75
C ASN A 57 14.82 -17.65 -11.29
N LYS A 58 15.61 -18.29 -10.41
CA LYS A 58 15.27 -18.52 -8.99
C LYS A 58 15.12 -17.24 -8.17
N ASP A 59 15.88 -16.21 -8.49
CA ASP A 59 15.90 -14.95 -7.73
C ASP A 59 14.82 -13.99 -8.19
N THR A 60 14.55 -13.92 -9.50
CA THR A 60 13.71 -12.90 -10.11
C THR A 60 12.35 -13.42 -10.58
N GLY A 61 12.19 -14.75 -10.76
CA GLY A 61 10.99 -15.36 -11.35
C GLY A 61 10.76 -14.96 -12.81
N VAL A 62 11.75 -14.42 -13.49
CA VAL A 62 11.69 -14.16 -14.93
C VAL A 62 11.96 -15.45 -15.67
N TYR A 63 11.13 -15.77 -16.67
CA TYR A 63 11.35 -16.93 -17.51
C TYR A 63 11.71 -16.57 -18.95
N HIS A 64 12.43 -17.47 -19.59
CA HIS A 64 12.73 -17.44 -21.00
C HIS A 64 12.78 -18.86 -21.58
N CYS A 65 12.02 -19.10 -22.65
CA CYS A 65 12.07 -20.36 -23.37
C CYS A 65 13.14 -20.30 -24.47
N PHE A 66 14.14 -21.19 -24.41
CA PHE A 66 15.24 -21.26 -25.38
C PHE A 66 14.83 -21.85 -26.74
N THR A 67 13.63 -22.46 -26.82
CA THR A 67 13.12 -23.08 -28.05
C THR A 67 12.19 -22.15 -28.83
N CYS A 68 11.16 -21.57 -28.18
CA CYS A 68 10.18 -20.69 -28.85
C CYS A 68 10.42 -19.21 -28.66
N GLY A 69 11.34 -18.80 -27.76
CA GLY A 69 11.65 -17.41 -27.47
C GLY A 69 10.64 -16.70 -26.56
N GLU A 70 9.61 -17.41 -26.07
CA GLU A 70 8.62 -16.84 -25.15
C GLU A 70 9.31 -16.44 -23.83
N LYS A 71 8.92 -15.29 -23.29
CA LYS A 71 9.50 -14.71 -22.07
C LYS A 71 8.46 -13.92 -21.28
N GLY A 72 8.62 -13.88 -19.97
CA GLY A 72 7.74 -13.16 -19.07
C GLY A 72 8.13 -13.33 -17.62
N THR A 73 7.17 -13.10 -16.75
CA THR A 73 7.32 -13.27 -15.31
C THR A 73 6.65 -14.54 -14.83
N LEU A 74 6.97 -14.96 -13.60
CA LEU A 74 6.31 -16.13 -13.00
C LEU A 74 4.79 -15.96 -12.91
N ILE A 75 4.30 -14.71 -12.72
CA ILE A 75 2.86 -14.41 -12.74
C ILE A 75 2.26 -14.73 -14.12
N ASP A 76 2.96 -14.38 -15.20
CA ASP A 76 2.49 -14.66 -16.57
C ASP A 76 2.46 -16.17 -16.83
N LEU A 77 3.46 -16.91 -16.34
CA LEU A 77 3.52 -18.37 -16.46
C LEU A 77 2.35 -19.03 -15.74
N VAL A 78 2.10 -18.66 -14.47
CA VAL A 78 0.97 -19.17 -13.68
C VAL A 78 -0.37 -18.79 -14.30
N SER A 79 -0.50 -17.56 -14.77
CA SER A 79 -1.69 -17.05 -15.45
C SER A 79 -2.04 -17.88 -16.67
N TYR A 80 -1.05 -18.18 -17.50
CA TYR A 80 -1.23 -18.98 -18.69
C TYR A 80 -1.58 -20.45 -18.37
N THR A 81 -0.87 -21.08 -17.43
CA THR A 81 -1.03 -22.50 -17.12
C THR A 81 -2.31 -22.80 -16.36
N LEU A 82 -2.78 -21.90 -15.49
CA LEU A 82 -4.02 -22.07 -14.74
C LEU A 82 -5.24 -21.44 -15.44
N ASP A 83 -5.05 -20.80 -16.58
CA ASP A 83 -6.11 -20.08 -17.31
C ASP A 83 -6.87 -19.07 -16.42
N ILE A 84 -6.12 -18.31 -15.64
CA ILE A 84 -6.66 -17.27 -14.72
C ILE A 84 -5.96 -15.94 -14.97
N SER A 85 -6.65 -14.82 -14.62
CA SER A 85 -6.06 -13.50 -14.80
C SER A 85 -4.84 -13.29 -13.90
N PRO A 86 -3.87 -12.43 -14.28
CA PRO A 86 -2.71 -12.09 -13.43
C PRO A 86 -3.12 -11.63 -12.02
N GLN A 87 -4.25 -10.94 -11.87
CA GLN A 87 -4.78 -10.51 -10.59
C GLN A 87 -5.24 -11.71 -9.73
N GLN A 88 -5.83 -12.73 -10.35
CA GLN A 88 -6.21 -13.98 -9.66
C GLN A 88 -4.99 -14.79 -9.25
N VAL A 89 -3.93 -14.81 -10.09
CA VAL A 89 -2.65 -15.43 -9.74
C VAL A 89 -2.09 -14.81 -8.46
N VAL A 90 -2.01 -13.48 -8.41
CA VAL A 90 -1.51 -12.77 -7.23
C VAL A 90 -2.33 -13.11 -5.99
N ARG A 91 -3.67 -13.12 -6.11
CA ARG A 91 -4.56 -13.51 -4.99
C ARG A 91 -4.31 -14.92 -4.52
N LYS A 92 -4.19 -15.87 -5.46
CA LYS A 92 -3.95 -17.27 -5.18
C LYS A 92 -2.61 -17.46 -4.46
N LEU A 93 -1.52 -16.97 -5.03
CA LEU A 93 -0.20 -17.10 -4.43
C LEU A 93 -0.11 -16.40 -3.06
N ALA A 94 -0.70 -15.20 -2.92
CA ALA A 94 -0.77 -14.53 -1.63
C ALA A 94 -1.65 -15.28 -0.61
N GLY A 95 -2.72 -15.94 -1.04
CA GLY A 95 -3.62 -16.73 -0.19
C GLY A 95 -2.99 -18.03 0.29
N GLU A 96 -2.45 -18.83 -0.60
CA GLU A 96 -1.93 -20.17 -0.30
C GLU A 96 -0.67 -20.15 0.55
N TYR A 97 0.25 -19.24 0.27
CA TYR A 97 1.51 -19.13 1.02
C TYR A 97 1.37 -18.41 2.37
N ILE A 98 0.26 -17.72 2.61
CA ILE A 98 -0.09 -17.23 3.95
C ILE A 98 -0.71 -18.36 4.80
N TYR A 99 -1.42 -19.32 4.20
CA TYR A 99 -2.11 -20.40 4.91
C TYR A 99 -1.25 -21.65 5.13
N SER A 100 -0.32 -21.98 4.23
CA SER A 100 0.54 -23.16 4.35
C SER A 100 1.68 -23.02 5.36
N SER A 101 2.12 -21.82 5.65
CA SER A 101 3.03 -21.56 6.76
C SER A 101 2.23 -21.46 8.06
N GLY A 102 1.92 -22.63 8.68
CA GLY A 102 1.25 -22.68 9.97
C GLY A 102 1.79 -21.65 10.94
N ARG A 103 0.92 -20.76 11.45
CA ARG A 103 1.18 -19.75 12.50
C ARG A 103 2.64 -19.32 12.61
N ARG A 104 3.24 -18.86 11.54
CA ARG A 104 4.37 -17.95 11.68
C ARG A 104 3.72 -16.61 12.02
N THR A 105 3.83 -16.22 13.30
CA THR A 105 3.81 -14.81 13.64
C THR A 105 4.65 -14.13 12.58
N LEU A 106 4.03 -13.25 11.79
CA LEU A 106 4.77 -12.31 10.97
C LEU A 106 5.64 -11.56 11.94
N ASP A 107 6.88 -11.98 12.09
CA ASP A 107 7.92 -11.22 12.75
C ASP A 107 8.28 -10.09 11.77
N ILE A 108 7.32 -9.16 11.67
CA ILE A 108 7.55 -7.92 10.94
C ILE A 108 8.53 -7.19 11.85
N ASP A 109 9.80 -7.25 11.50
CA ASP A 109 10.81 -6.37 12.09
C ASP A 109 10.40 -4.94 11.73
N LEU A 110 9.65 -4.33 12.64
CA LEU A 110 9.21 -2.93 12.55
C LEU A 110 10.36 -1.98 12.88
N THR A 111 11.55 -2.51 13.15
CA THR A 111 12.72 -1.66 13.37
C THR A 111 13.22 -1.13 12.02
N PRO A 112 13.40 0.18 11.89
CA PRO A 112 13.95 0.77 10.67
C PRO A 112 15.41 0.31 10.46
N LYS A 113 15.70 -0.29 9.30
CA LYS A 113 17.07 -0.74 8.94
C LYS A 113 18.00 0.38 8.43
N ARG A 114 17.61 1.65 8.57
CA ARG A 114 18.42 2.82 8.19
C ARG A 114 18.68 3.70 9.41
N GLU A 115 19.85 4.33 9.46
CA GLU A 115 20.09 5.46 10.36
C GLU A 115 19.08 6.56 10.01
N GLU A 116 17.99 6.62 10.77
CA GLU A 116 16.98 7.63 10.64
C GLU A 116 17.51 8.91 11.24
N THR A 117 17.65 9.95 10.44
CA THR A 117 17.92 11.29 10.94
C THR A 117 16.62 11.85 11.52
N PHE A 118 16.45 11.72 12.83
CA PHE A 118 15.29 12.28 13.52
C PHE A 118 15.33 13.79 13.54
N ILE A 119 14.18 14.43 13.33
CA ILE A 119 14.04 15.85 13.55
C ILE A 119 14.26 16.14 15.04
N ASN A 120 15.03 17.18 15.34
CA ASN A 120 15.26 17.59 16.72
C ASN A 120 13.92 17.94 17.40
N LYS A 121 13.63 17.33 18.56
CA LYS A 121 12.40 17.54 19.34
C LYS A 121 12.12 19.00 19.63
N THR A 122 13.16 19.79 19.91
CA THR A 122 13.05 21.24 20.18
C THR A 122 12.53 21.99 18.95
N THR A 123 13.04 21.64 17.75
CA THR A 123 12.56 22.24 16.48
C THR A 123 11.10 21.92 16.22
N ILE A 124 10.69 20.67 16.46
CA ILE A 124 9.29 20.23 16.35
C ILE A 124 8.40 21.07 17.28
N GLN A 125 8.78 21.21 18.55
CA GLN A 125 8.02 22.00 19.53
C GLN A 125 7.88 23.46 19.12
N THR A 126 8.97 24.08 18.64
CA THR A 126 8.96 25.46 18.16
C THR A 126 7.99 25.64 16.98
N TYR A 127 7.96 24.72 16.03
CA TYR A 127 7.05 24.82 14.89
C TYR A 127 5.59 24.58 15.29
N ILE A 128 5.31 23.69 16.26
CA ILE A 128 3.96 23.47 16.78
C ILE A 128 3.45 24.70 17.55
N GLN A 129 4.29 25.33 18.35
CA GLN A 129 3.91 26.55 19.11
C GLN A 129 3.53 27.73 18.20
N ASN A 130 4.06 27.78 16.98
CA ASN A 130 3.84 28.85 16.02
C ASN A 130 2.89 28.44 14.87
N ASN A 131 1.97 27.54 15.12
CA ASN A 131 1.17 26.91 14.06
C ASN A 131 -0.09 27.68 13.62
N THR A 132 -0.35 28.89 14.12
CA THR A 132 -1.57 29.67 13.82
C THR A 132 -1.82 29.81 12.31
N LYS A 133 -0.79 30.08 11.52
CA LYS A 133 -0.94 30.16 10.06
C LYS A 133 -1.30 28.81 9.42
N SER A 134 -0.78 27.71 9.98
CA SER A 134 -1.15 26.36 9.53
C SER A 134 -2.60 26.04 9.81
N LEU A 135 -3.09 26.40 11.00
CA LEU A 135 -4.49 26.19 11.37
C LEU A 135 -5.43 27.05 10.51
N ASN A 136 -5.09 28.31 10.26
CA ASN A 136 -5.85 29.17 9.35
C ASN A 136 -5.89 28.62 7.92
N TYR A 137 -4.77 28.09 7.43
CA TYR A 137 -4.73 27.44 6.13
C TYR A 137 -5.63 26.18 6.10
N LEU A 138 -5.55 25.32 7.10
CA LEU A 138 -6.40 24.14 7.21
C LEU A 138 -7.89 24.52 7.30
N GLN A 139 -8.21 25.56 8.07
CA GLN A 139 -9.57 26.09 8.16
C GLN A 139 -10.07 26.60 6.79
N SER A 140 -9.23 27.27 6.01
CA SER A 140 -9.58 27.68 4.63
C SER A 140 -9.83 26.50 3.69
N ARG A 141 -9.29 25.33 4.04
CA ARG A 141 -9.52 24.05 3.35
C ARG A 141 -10.69 23.25 3.96
N GLY A 142 -11.46 23.84 4.88
CA GLY A 142 -12.60 23.18 5.54
C GLY A 142 -12.20 22.16 6.62
N VAL A 143 -10.94 22.16 7.04
CA VAL A 143 -10.42 21.25 8.10
C VAL A 143 -10.34 22.03 9.42
N VAL A 144 -11.07 21.57 10.43
CA VAL A 144 -11.17 22.22 11.75
C VAL A 144 -11.10 21.17 12.87
N ASN A 145 -10.73 21.61 14.07
CA ASN A 145 -10.73 20.80 15.31
C ASN A 145 -9.82 19.56 15.25
N VAL A 146 -8.72 19.61 14.51
CA VAL A 146 -7.75 18.51 14.38
C VAL A 146 -6.47 18.74 15.16
N GLU A 147 -6.23 19.95 15.64
CA GLU A 147 -5.01 20.40 16.31
C GLU A 147 -4.72 19.69 17.64
N ASN A 148 -5.76 19.20 18.31
CA ASN A 148 -5.62 18.41 19.55
C ASN A 148 -5.35 16.92 19.28
N LEU A 149 -5.54 16.48 18.05
CA LEU A 149 -5.35 15.09 17.63
C LEU A 149 -4.02 14.90 16.90
N PHE A 150 -3.63 15.89 16.11
CA PHE A 150 -2.47 15.81 15.23
C PHE A 150 -1.45 16.91 15.57
N PRO A 151 -0.16 16.55 15.65
CA PRO A 151 0.89 17.56 15.73
C PRO A 151 1.01 18.28 14.39
N ILE A 152 0.70 19.58 14.39
CA ILE A 152 0.72 20.46 13.23
C ILE A 152 1.66 21.61 13.51
N GLY A 153 2.66 21.80 12.66
CA GLY A 153 3.64 22.86 12.77
C GLY A 153 3.56 23.87 11.63
N TYR A 154 4.28 24.98 11.79
CA TYR A 154 4.46 25.98 10.75
C TYR A 154 5.94 26.35 10.62
N ASN A 155 6.47 26.22 9.39
CA ASN A 155 7.80 26.66 9.04
C ASN A 155 7.73 28.08 8.46
N THR A 156 8.23 29.05 9.22
CA THR A 156 8.22 30.47 8.83
C THR A 156 9.15 30.75 7.65
N THR A 157 10.27 30.04 7.55
CA THR A 157 11.26 30.22 6.48
C THR A 157 10.69 29.81 5.12
N ASN A 158 10.00 28.68 5.07
CA ASN A 158 9.45 28.14 3.82
C ASN A 158 8.00 28.59 3.57
N ASN A 159 7.39 29.33 4.50
CA ASN A 159 5.96 29.65 4.50
C ASN A 159 5.10 28.41 4.25
N SER A 160 5.31 27.38 5.08
CA SER A 160 4.76 26.06 4.88
C SER A 160 4.08 25.55 6.15
N ILE A 161 2.96 24.83 5.97
CA ILE A 161 2.42 23.99 7.03
C ILE A 161 3.25 22.72 7.12
N ILE A 162 3.36 22.16 8.32
CA ILE A 162 4.03 20.88 8.56
C ILE A 162 3.02 19.92 9.18
N LEU A 163 2.76 18.82 8.50
CA LEU A 163 1.95 17.73 9.00
C LEU A 163 2.91 16.61 9.44
N TYR A 164 2.93 16.32 10.75
CA TYR A 164 3.87 15.35 11.31
C TYR A 164 3.30 13.95 11.25
N ILE A 165 4.12 13.02 10.78
CA ILE A 165 3.84 11.59 10.75
C ILE A 165 4.45 10.96 12.00
N GLN A 166 3.65 10.17 12.71
CA GLN A 166 4.01 9.51 13.95
C GLN A 166 4.03 8.00 13.77
N ASP A 167 4.90 7.32 14.52
CA ASP A 167 4.83 5.87 14.69
C ASP A 167 3.66 5.48 15.61
N LEU A 168 3.42 4.19 15.78
CA LEU A 168 2.32 3.69 16.63
C LEU A 168 2.51 3.98 18.13
N LYS A 169 3.69 4.44 18.55
CA LYS A 169 3.96 4.90 19.92
C LYS A 169 3.75 6.41 20.09
N GLY A 170 3.43 7.13 19.00
CA GLY A 170 3.22 8.58 19.00
C GLY A 170 4.50 9.39 18.85
N GLN A 171 5.64 8.74 18.58
CA GLN A 171 6.87 9.46 18.29
C GLN A 171 6.79 10.04 16.88
N VAL A 172 7.14 11.31 16.73
CA VAL A 172 7.24 11.96 15.42
C VAL A 172 8.45 11.39 14.67
N ILE A 173 8.20 10.88 13.48
CA ILE A 173 9.21 10.28 12.60
C ILE A 173 9.70 11.32 11.59
N TYR A 174 8.78 11.96 10.89
CA TYR A 174 9.08 13.04 9.95
C TYR A 174 7.90 14.00 9.82
N GLY A 175 8.11 15.10 9.12
CA GLY A 175 7.05 16.03 8.76
C GLY A 175 6.99 16.18 7.24
N LYS A 176 5.79 16.27 6.71
CA LYS A 176 5.53 16.66 5.33
C LYS A 176 5.18 18.13 5.32
N GLU A 177 6.04 18.94 4.74
CA GLU A 177 5.81 20.37 4.55
C GLU A 177 5.03 20.61 3.27
N ARG A 178 4.01 21.44 3.35
CA ARG A 178 3.28 21.96 2.21
C ARG A 178 3.32 23.47 2.22
N SER A 179 3.81 24.09 1.15
CA SER A 179 3.79 25.54 0.99
C SER A 179 2.34 26.05 0.96
N ILE A 180 2.08 27.16 1.67
CA ILE A 180 0.78 27.83 1.66
C ILE A 180 0.59 28.63 0.36
N SER A 181 1.67 29.11 -0.23
CA SER A 181 1.65 30.00 -1.40
C SER A 181 1.88 29.29 -2.74
N THR A 182 2.41 28.06 -2.73
CA THR A 182 2.74 27.31 -3.93
C THR A 182 2.31 25.84 -3.80
N LYS A 183 2.38 25.06 -4.87
CA LYS A 183 2.13 23.59 -4.85
C LYS A 183 3.38 22.78 -4.46
N ARG A 184 4.36 23.38 -3.76
CA ARG A 184 5.59 22.69 -3.38
C ARG A 184 5.41 21.90 -2.10
N PHE A 185 5.98 20.69 -2.10
CA PHE A 185 6.04 19.79 -0.95
C PHE A 185 7.49 19.48 -0.62
N TYR A 186 7.79 19.38 0.66
CA TYR A 186 9.10 19.00 1.18
C TYR A 186 8.91 17.95 2.27
N ASN A 187 9.90 17.08 2.45
CA ASN A 187 9.93 16.21 3.62
C ASN A 187 11.06 16.65 4.51
N THR A 188 10.82 16.67 5.81
CA THR A 188 11.78 17.12 6.80
C THR A 188 12.90 16.11 7.08
N ALA A 189 12.79 14.89 6.55
CA ALA A 189 13.79 13.83 6.71
C ALA A 189 13.85 12.93 5.47
N ASN A 190 15.01 12.30 5.25
CA ASN A 190 15.22 11.33 4.19
C ASN A 190 14.76 9.94 4.67
N ILE A 191 13.46 9.69 4.62
CA ILE A 191 12.81 8.48 5.14
C ILE A 191 12.01 7.80 4.03
N LYS A 192 11.93 6.48 4.09
CA LYS A 192 11.04 5.70 3.23
C LYS A 192 9.60 5.88 3.71
N LYS A 193 8.88 6.86 3.11
CA LYS A 193 7.50 7.24 3.48
C LYS A 193 6.52 6.08 3.48
N SER A 194 6.72 5.13 2.56
CA SER A 194 5.89 3.92 2.44
C SER A 194 5.97 2.99 3.65
N ASP A 195 6.84 3.26 4.62
CA ASP A 195 6.90 2.49 5.87
C ASP A 195 5.93 3.02 6.94
N TYR A 196 5.29 4.15 6.71
CA TYR A 196 4.44 4.84 7.67
C TYR A 196 3.09 5.21 7.09
N LEU A 197 2.09 5.33 7.96
CA LEU A 197 0.75 5.85 7.64
C LEU A 197 0.49 7.10 8.48
N PHE A 198 0.17 8.21 7.81
CA PHE A 198 -0.36 9.37 8.53
C PHE A 198 -1.69 9.00 9.18
N GLY A 199 -1.87 9.38 10.43
CA GLY A 199 -3.10 9.08 11.18
C GLY A 199 -3.13 7.70 11.86
N ALA A 200 -2.15 6.81 11.62
CA ALA A 200 -2.13 5.48 12.23
C ALA A 200 -2.05 5.52 13.76
N TYR A 201 -1.26 6.42 14.33
CA TYR A 201 -1.22 6.64 15.79
C TYR A 201 -2.56 7.11 16.32
N GLN A 202 -3.23 8.03 15.64
CA GLN A 202 -4.54 8.56 16.03
C GLN A 202 -5.59 7.45 15.99
N VAL A 203 -5.57 6.60 14.94
CA VAL A 203 -6.42 5.40 14.88
C VAL A 203 -6.10 4.47 16.05
N ALA A 204 -4.82 4.17 16.31
CA ALA A 204 -4.44 3.30 17.44
C ALA A 204 -4.99 3.80 18.78
N LYS A 205 -5.01 5.11 18.98
CA LYS A 205 -5.35 5.76 20.25
C LYS A 205 -6.83 6.06 20.42
N PHE A 206 -7.53 6.49 19.37
CA PHE A 206 -8.87 7.07 19.48
C PHE A 206 -9.97 6.24 18.80
N TRP A 207 -9.61 5.26 17.95
CA TRP A 207 -10.58 4.46 17.21
C TRP A 207 -11.37 3.53 18.16
N ASP A 208 -12.68 3.50 17.97
CA ASP A 208 -13.63 2.69 18.74
C ASP A 208 -13.65 1.19 18.38
N ARG A 209 -12.77 0.77 17.44
CA ARG A 209 -12.64 -0.61 16.91
C ARG A 209 -13.86 -1.12 16.14
N LYS A 210 -14.84 -0.27 15.84
CA LYS A 210 -16.08 -0.64 15.14
C LYS A 210 -16.29 0.13 13.84
N ALA A 211 -16.05 1.44 13.88
CA ALA A 211 -16.23 2.29 12.71
C ALA A 211 -15.24 1.92 11.60
N PRO A 212 -15.63 2.07 10.32
CA PRO A 212 -14.72 1.88 9.21
C PRO A 212 -13.58 2.90 9.23
N ILE A 213 -12.45 2.53 8.64
CA ILE A 213 -11.31 3.43 8.45
C ILE A 213 -11.26 3.88 6.99
N TRP A 214 -11.25 5.19 6.80
CA TRP A 214 -11.05 5.79 5.48
C TRP A 214 -9.56 5.72 5.13
N ILE A 215 -9.26 5.31 3.90
CA ILE A 215 -7.91 5.33 3.37
C ILE A 215 -7.82 6.42 2.30
N CYS A 216 -6.99 7.41 2.55
CA CYS A 216 -6.86 8.61 1.73
C CYS A 216 -5.50 8.67 1.04
N GLU A 217 -5.40 9.40 -0.06
CA GLU A 217 -4.14 9.62 -0.73
C GLU A 217 -3.28 10.63 0.04
N SER A 218 -3.86 11.78 0.40
CA SER A 218 -3.14 12.86 1.06
C SER A 218 -3.49 13.02 2.55
N GLU A 219 -2.59 13.64 3.28
CA GLU A 219 -2.76 13.96 4.70
C GLU A 219 -3.93 14.93 4.93
N ILE A 220 -4.19 15.84 3.98
CA ILE A 220 -5.31 16.81 4.09
C ILE A 220 -6.64 16.09 3.94
N ASP A 221 -6.76 15.10 3.07
CA ASP A 221 -7.97 14.31 2.93
C ASP A 221 -8.26 13.51 4.20
N ALA A 222 -7.23 12.90 4.79
CA ALA A 222 -7.37 12.22 6.07
C ALA A 222 -7.79 13.19 7.19
N LEU A 223 -7.19 14.38 7.29
CA LEU A 223 -7.59 15.41 8.24
C LEU A 223 -9.03 15.90 7.99
N THR A 224 -9.46 15.95 6.72
CA THR A 224 -10.83 16.29 6.36
C THR A 224 -11.81 15.25 6.92
N CYS A 225 -11.50 13.96 6.79
CA CYS A 225 -12.29 12.88 7.41
C CYS A 225 -12.35 13.05 8.93
N TRP A 226 -11.21 13.24 9.60
CA TRP A 226 -11.16 13.46 11.05
C TRP A 226 -11.95 14.68 11.50
N SER A 227 -11.85 15.79 10.77
CA SER A 227 -12.64 17.01 11.01
C SER A 227 -14.16 16.78 10.90
N ARG A 228 -14.57 15.74 10.18
CA ARG A 228 -15.97 15.32 9.98
C ARG A 228 -16.37 14.13 10.85
N GLY A 229 -15.55 13.80 11.85
CA GLY A 229 -15.85 12.73 12.81
C GLY A 229 -15.66 11.31 12.27
N GLN A 230 -14.88 11.15 11.18
CA GLN A 230 -14.54 9.85 10.63
C GLN A 230 -13.06 9.52 10.88
N TYR A 231 -12.76 8.26 11.13
CA TYR A 231 -11.39 7.79 11.29
C TYR A 231 -10.74 7.57 9.93
N ALA A 232 -9.55 8.07 9.75
CA ALA A 232 -8.85 7.99 8.48
C ALA A 232 -7.34 7.88 8.64
N VAL A 233 -6.71 7.30 7.61
CA VAL A 233 -5.26 7.28 7.42
C VAL A 233 -4.93 7.78 6.02
N ALA A 234 -3.71 8.32 5.83
CA ALA A 234 -3.22 8.65 4.50
C ALA A 234 -1.97 7.84 4.16
N ILE A 235 -1.93 7.33 2.92
CA ILE A 235 -0.81 6.55 2.38
C ILE A 235 0.33 7.44 1.85
N GLY A 236 0.07 8.73 1.65
CA GLY A 236 1.05 9.72 1.22
C GLY A 236 1.44 9.65 -0.26
N GLY A 237 0.63 9.03 -1.08
CA GLY A 237 0.77 8.85 -2.53
C GLY A 237 -0.34 7.97 -3.08
N SER A 238 -0.24 7.54 -4.34
CA SER A 238 -1.28 6.76 -5.02
C SER A 238 -1.22 5.24 -4.75
N HIS A 239 -0.14 4.74 -4.13
CA HIS A 239 0.06 3.29 -3.94
C HIS A 239 0.29 2.96 -2.47
N ILE A 240 -0.44 1.97 -1.97
CA ILE A 240 -0.24 1.43 -0.63
C ILE A 240 0.92 0.42 -0.64
N SER A 241 1.77 0.47 0.37
CA SER A 241 2.83 -0.52 0.56
C SER A 241 2.36 -1.71 1.41
N ASN A 242 3.06 -2.83 1.30
CA ASN A 242 2.84 -3.99 2.17
C ASN A 242 2.99 -3.63 3.66
N ARG A 243 3.91 -2.72 3.99
CA ARG A 243 4.12 -2.25 5.36
C ARG A 243 2.94 -1.42 5.87
N GLN A 244 2.41 -0.55 5.05
CA GLN A 244 1.21 0.23 5.39
C GLN A 244 -0.01 -0.67 5.60
N LEU A 245 -0.20 -1.69 4.74
CA LEU A 245 -1.24 -2.71 4.94
C LEU A 245 -1.02 -3.51 6.22
N ALA A 246 0.21 -3.89 6.52
CA ALA A 246 0.54 -4.60 7.76
C ALA A 246 0.19 -3.75 8.99
N ILE A 247 0.40 -2.43 8.96
CA ILE A 247 -0.02 -1.52 10.05
C ILE A 247 -1.55 -1.58 10.24
N LEU A 248 -2.33 -1.50 9.16
CA LEU A 248 -3.80 -1.61 9.25
C LEU A 248 -4.25 -2.96 9.82
N LYS A 249 -3.64 -4.05 9.38
CA LYS A 249 -3.89 -5.40 9.91
C LYS A 249 -3.52 -5.51 11.39
N TYR A 250 -2.37 -4.98 11.79
CA TYR A 250 -1.91 -4.93 13.18
C TYR A 250 -2.87 -4.15 14.08
N LEU A 251 -3.40 -3.03 13.58
CA LEU A 251 -4.42 -2.26 14.28
C LEU A 251 -5.77 -3.00 14.40
N GLY A 252 -5.94 -4.10 13.69
CA GLY A 252 -7.17 -4.90 13.69
C GLY A 252 -8.28 -4.31 12.82
N VAL A 253 -7.95 -3.47 11.84
CA VAL A 253 -8.91 -2.89 10.91
C VAL A 253 -9.59 -3.99 10.12
N LYS A 254 -10.92 -3.97 10.09
CA LYS A 254 -11.76 -4.95 9.38
C LYS A 254 -12.52 -4.35 8.22
N VAL A 255 -12.69 -3.04 8.21
CA VAL A 255 -13.48 -2.33 7.20
C VAL A 255 -12.70 -1.11 6.72
N LEU A 256 -12.46 -1.04 5.42
CA LEU A 256 -11.84 0.10 4.75
C LEU A 256 -12.83 0.80 3.83
N VAL A 257 -12.76 2.11 3.77
CA VAL A 257 -13.51 2.96 2.86
C VAL A 257 -12.54 3.67 1.92
N ASN A 258 -12.81 3.60 0.62
CA ASN A 258 -12.03 4.30 -0.39
C ASN A 258 -12.19 5.82 -0.28
N GLY A 259 -11.13 6.49 0.05
CA GLY A 259 -11.00 7.95 0.05
C GLY A 259 -9.82 8.43 -0.81
N LEU A 260 -9.36 7.59 -1.77
CA LEU A 260 -8.35 7.97 -2.74
C LEU A 260 -8.92 8.92 -3.79
N ASP A 261 -8.03 9.63 -4.48
CA ASP A 261 -8.41 10.55 -5.55
C ASP A 261 -9.15 9.83 -6.68
N LYS A 262 -10.07 10.54 -7.34
CA LYS A 262 -10.91 10.00 -8.40
C LYS A 262 -10.21 9.96 -9.78
N ASP A 263 -8.91 9.95 -9.80
CA ASP A 263 -8.15 9.82 -11.03
C ASP A 263 -7.71 8.37 -11.28
N GLU A 264 -6.99 8.14 -12.37
CA GLU A 264 -6.53 6.80 -12.75
C GLU A 264 -5.56 6.22 -11.72
N ALA A 265 -4.71 7.04 -11.11
CA ALA A 265 -3.77 6.60 -10.09
C ALA A 265 -4.49 6.15 -8.81
N GLY A 266 -5.51 6.88 -8.37
CA GLY A 266 -6.34 6.49 -7.22
C GLY A 266 -7.14 5.20 -7.47
N LYS A 267 -7.66 5.00 -8.70
CA LYS A 267 -8.33 3.73 -9.07
C LYS A 267 -7.37 2.55 -8.99
N GLN A 268 -6.19 2.66 -9.60
CA GLN A 268 -5.16 1.61 -9.54
C GLN A 268 -4.70 1.36 -8.09
N GLY A 269 -4.60 2.42 -7.28
CA GLY A 269 -4.32 2.32 -5.85
C GLY A 269 -5.40 1.53 -5.10
N TRP A 270 -6.67 1.80 -5.39
CA TRP A 270 -7.79 1.07 -4.79
C TRP A 270 -7.85 -0.40 -5.24
N GLU A 271 -7.62 -0.68 -6.50
CA GLU A 271 -7.50 -2.04 -7.03
C GLU A 271 -6.38 -2.81 -6.31
N THR A 272 -5.23 -2.17 -6.10
CA THR A 272 -4.12 -2.75 -5.33
C THR A 272 -4.53 -3.05 -3.89
N ILE A 273 -5.23 -2.12 -3.22
CA ILE A 273 -5.75 -2.34 -1.87
C ILE A 273 -6.71 -3.52 -1.86
N ASN A 274 -7.60 -3.61 -2.83
CA ASN A 274 -8.55 -4.71 -2.96
C ASN A 274 -7.85 -6.06 -3.09
N LEU A 275 -6.78 -6.13 -3.89
CA LEU A 275 -5.96 -7.33 -4.06
C LEU A 275 -5.32 -7.82 -2.75
N PHE A 276 -4.78 -6.89 -1.95
CA PHE A 276 -3.94 -7.24 -0.79
C PHE A 276 -4.64 -7.15 0.57
N SER A 277 -5.90 -6.68 0.63
CA SER A 277 -6.66 -6.52 1.87
C SER A 277 -7.45 -7.76 2.28
N THR A 278 -6.88 -8.94 2.07
CA THR A 278 -7.53 -10.21 2.44
C THR A 278 -8.04 -10.17 3.90
N GLY A 279 -9.33 -10.49 4.07
CA GLY A 279 -10.00 -10.49 5.37
C GLY A 279 -10.51 -9.14 5.83
N MET A 280 -10.47 -8.10 4.99
CA MET A 280 -11.11 -6.81 5.21
C MET A 280 -12.32 -6.65 4.28
N LEU A 281 -13.36 -6.00 4.78
CA LEU A 281 -14.49 -5.55 3.99
C LEU A 281 -14.15 -4.19 3.38
N LEU A 282 -14.36 -4.04 2.09
CA LEU A 282 -13.99 -2.85 1.33
C LEU A 282 -15.24 -2.15 0.80
N TYR A 283 -15.33 -0.85 1.04
CA TYR A 283 -16.36 0.01 0.47
C TYR A 283 -15.73 1.01 -0.48
N ASP A 284 -16.10 0.96 -1.74
CA ASP A 284 -15.77 2.01 -2.69
C ASP A 284 -16.72 3.20 -2.54
N THR A 285 -16.25 4.40 -2.89
CA THR A 285 -17.03 5.63 -2.76
C THR A 285 -17.48 6.15 -4.11
N ILE A 286 -18.73 6.59 -4.18
CA ILE A 286 -19.26 7.28 -5.36
C ILE A 286 -19.16 8.78 -5.13
N PHE A 287 -18.14 9.40 -5.70
CA PHE A 287 -17.97 10.85 -5.66
C PHE A 287 -18.95 11.56 -6.62
N PRO A 288 -19.42 12.78 -6.31
CA PRO A 288 -20.05 13.66 -7.29
C PRO A 288 -19.13 13.88 -8.50
N VAL A 289 -19.74 14.14 -9.68
CA VAL A 289 -19.02 14.20 -10.96
C VAL A 289 -17.94 15.29 -11.00
N ASP A 290 -18.17 16.39 -10.31
CA ASP A 290 -17.32 17.58 -10.26
C ASP A 290 -16.27 17.55 -9.13
N LYS A 291 -16.21 16.47 -8.34
CA LYS A 291 -15.30 16.33 -7.19
C LYS A 291 -14.16 15.37 -7.49
N LYS A 292 -12.96 15.72 -7.05
CA LYS A 292 -11.73 14.98 -7.29
C LYS A 292 -11.30 14.13 -6.10
N ASP A 293 -11.36 14.72 -4.92
CA ASP A 293 -10.84 14.16 -3.67
C ASP A 293 -11.80 14.44 -2.51
N ILE A 294 -11.49 13.89 -1.35
CA ILE A 294 -12.29 14.06 -0.12
C ILE A 294 -12.37 15.53 0.31
N ASN A 295 -11.29 16.29 0.14
CA ASN A 295 -11.25 17.69 0.57
C ASN A 295 -12.08 18.62 -0.33
N ASP A 296 -12.34 18.24 -1.57
CA ASP A 296 -13.22 18.97 -2.49
C ASP A 296 -14.70 18.90 -2.10
N LEU A 297 -15.09 17.88 -1.31
CA LEU A 297 -16.48 17.71 -0.88
C LEU A 297 -16.89 18.77 0.13
N THR A 298 -18.07 19.32 -0.02
CA THR A 298 -18.73 20.04 1.06
C THR A 298 -19.08 19.08 2.20
N LYS A 299 -19.39 19.62 3.38
CA LYS A 299 -19.81 18.80 4.53
C LYS A 299 -21.04 17.96 4.22
N ASP A 300 -22.03 18.54 3.54
CA ASP A 300 -23.26 17.84 3.18
C ASP A 300 -23.04 16.75 2.14
N GLU A 301 -22.21 17.00 1.13
CA GLU A 301 -21.82 16.00 0.12
C GLU A 301 -21.11 14.81 0.78
N PHE A 302 -20.19 15.09 1.71
CA PHE A 302 -19.45 14.06 2.43
C PHE A 302 -20.39 13.11 3.20
N TYR A 303 -21.37 13.63 3.94
CA TYR A 303 -22.29 12.80 4.69
C TYR A 303 -23.35 12.10 3.84
N ARG A 304 -23.50 12.48 2.59
CA ARG A 304 -24.41 11.85 1.61
C ARG A 304 -23.70 10.94 0.62
N ILE A 305 -22.38 10.74 0.78
CA ILE A 305 -21.62 9.89 -0.12
C ILE A 305 -22.19 8.46 -0.12
N LYS A 306 -22.27 7.87 -1.29
CA LYS A 306 -22.77 6.49 -1.45
C LYS A 306 -21.59 5.54 -1.56
N PHE A 307 -21.82 4.33 -1.13
CA PHE A 307 -20.83 3.26 -1.11
C PHE A 307 -21.23 2.12 -2.03
N LEU A 308 -20.22 1.49 -2.65
CA LEU A 308 -20.33 0.23 -3.36
C LEU A 308 -19.54 -0.83 -2.57
N THR A 309 -20.07 -2.05 -2.50
CA THR A 309 -19.42 -3.22 -1.88
C THR A 309 -18.86 -4.13 -2.96
#